data_66dadded3d6f0088e0c94f8e72f7cd81
#
_entry.id   66dadded3d6f0088e0c94f8e72f7cd81
#
_cell.length_a   1.000
_cell.length_b   1.000
_cell.length_c   1.000
_cell.angle_alpha   90.00
_cell.angle_beta   90.00
_cell.angle_gamma   90.00
#
_symmetry.space_group_name_H-M   'P 1'
#
loop_
_entity.id
_entity.type
_entity.pdbx_description
1 polymer ?
#
loop_
_entity_poly.entity_id
_entity_poly.type
_entity_poly.pdbx_seq_one_letter_code
_entity_poly.pdbx_strand_id
1 'polypeptide(L)'
;GRGRTLHPSPVAAVARDAGLDVRTPATLKGEQADDVRDWVRDLRVDVAVVVAYGRLVPADLLNVPEHGWLNLHFSLLPAWRGAAPVQRAVIAGEDVTGACVFRLEEGLDTGPVYARLTEAVRPTDTSGDLLERLAAAGAGLLLTTLGAVADGSVRPEPQDDAAATLAPLLTTADGLL
;
A
#
# COMPACT_ATOMS: atom_id res chain seq x y z
N GLY A 1 15.78 8.26 -22.52
CA GLY A 1 16.27 9.59 -22.82
C GLY A 1 17.73 9.74 -22.40
N ARG A 2 18.51 10.41 -23.19
CA ARG A 2 19.92 10.71 -22.89
C ARG A 2 19.97 11.55 -21.61
N GLY A 3 20.85 11.21 -20.64
CA GLY A 3 21.12 12.03 -19.45
C GLY A 3 20.13 11.85 -18.29
N ARG A 4 19.70 10.61 -17.98
CA ARG A 4 18.95 10.34 -16.73
C ARG A 4 19.88 10.48 -15.53
N THR A 5 19.88 11.67 -14.95
CA THR A 5 20.39 11.83 -13.59
C THR A 5 19.42 11.12 -12.64
N LEU A 6 19.96 10.20 -11.82
CA LEU A 6 19.16 9.53 -10.79
C LEU A 6 18.89 10.52 -9.67
N HIS A 7 17.63 10.86 -9.46
CA HIS A 7 17.20 11.63 -8.29
C HIS A 7 16.50 10.69 -7.29
N PRO A 8 16.70 10.90 -5.99
CA PRO A 8 15.94 10.15 -4.98
C PRO A 8 14.44 10.44 -5.16
N SER A 9 13.61 9.46 -4.82
CA SER A 9 12.16 9.71 -4.73
C SER A 9 11.87 10.72 -3.62
N PRO A 10 10.74 11.47 -3.66
CA PRO A 10 10.38 12.40 -2.59
C PRO A 10 10.41 11.75 -1.20
N VAL A 11 9.90 10.53 -1.08
CA VAL A 11 9.92 9.77 0.19
C VAL A 11 11.35 9.48 0.65
N ALA A 12 12.24 9.05 -0.26
CA ALA A 12 13.63 8.79 0.09
C ALA A 12 14.38 10.08 0.50
N ALA A 13 14.04 11.22 -0.11
CA ALA A 13 14.62 12.51 0.28
C ALA A 13 14.21 12.87 1.71
N VAL A 14 12.92 12.88 2.00
CA VAL A 14 12.37 13.18 3.34
C VAL A 14 12.92 12.23 4.41
N ALA A 15 13.01 10.93 4.11
CA ALA A 15 13.55 9.95 5.05
C ALA A 15 15.02 10.21 5.38
N ARG A 16 15.84 10.54 4.38
CA ARG A 16 17.26 10.91 4.59
C ARG A 16 17.43 12.20 5.38
N ASP A 17 16.62 13.21 5.08
CA ASP A 17 16.63 14.48 5.80
C ASP A 17 16.23 14.30 7.27
N ALA A 18 15.36 13.29 7.55
CA ALA A 18 15.02 12.88 8.90
C ALA A 18 16.06 11.95 9.57
N GLY A 19 17.17 11.64 8.91
CA GLY A 19 18.23 10.78 9.44
C GLY A 19 17.88 9.29 9.46
N LEU A 20 16.86 8.85 8.71
CA LEU A 20 16.46 7.45 8.61
C LEU A 20 17.36 6.70 7.61
N ASP A 21 17.66 5.42 7.92
CA ASP A 21 18.36 4.55 6.96
C ASP A 21 17.43 4.23 5.77
N VAL A 22 17.93 4.45 4.55
CA VAL A 22 17.16 4.27 3.31
C VAL A 22 17.84 3.26 2.43
N ARG A 23 17.16 2.14 2.19
CA ARG A 23 17.57 1.09 1.26
C ARG A 23 16.68 1.10 0.02
N THR A 24 17.29 0.90 -1.15
CA THR A 24 16.58 0.90 -2.44
C THR A 24 16.94 -0.34 -3.27
N PRO A 25 16.62 -1.55 -2.76
CA PRO A 25 16.96 -2.78 -3.44
C PRO A 25 16.14 -2.95 -4.72
N ALA A 26 16.73 -3.56 -5.74
CA ALA A 26 16.01 -3.89 -6.97
C ALA A 26 14.94 -4.97 -6.75
N THR A 27 15.11 -5.82 -5.74
CA THR A 27 14.20 -6.92 -5.38
C THR A 27 14.33 -7.27 -3.91
N LEU A 28 13.30 -7.90 -3.33
CA LEU A 28 13.36 -8.57 -2.02
C LEU A 28 13.42 -10.10 -2.17
N LYS A 29 13.57 -10.63 -3.39
CA LYS A 29 13.59 -12.07 -3.68
C LYS A 29 14.98 -12.53 -4.14
N GLY A 30 15.30 -13.78 -3.78
CA GLY A 30 16.55 -14.44 -4.17
C GLY A 30 17.78 -13.94 -3.44
N GLU A 31 18.93 -14.57 -3.69
CA GLU A 31 20.22 -14.29 -3.04
C GLU A 31 20.68 -12.83 -3.13
N GLN A 32 20.32 -12.14 -4.23
CA GLN A 32 20.64 -10.72 -4.42
C GLN A 32 19.96 -9.77 -3.41
N ALA A 33 19.00 -10.28 -2.66
CA ALA A 33 18.25 -9.53 -1.66
C ALA A 33 18.58 -9.94 -0.22
N ASP A 34 19.51 -10.87 -0.01
CA ASP A 34 19.79 -11.42 1.33
C ASP A 34 20.24 -10.32 2.30
N ASP A 35 21.15 -9.44 1.88
CA ASP A 35 21.61 -8.32 2.71
C ASP A 35 20.45 -7.41 3.19
N VAL A 36 19.45 -7.15 2.31
CA VAL A 36 18.29 -6.33 2.66
C VAL A 36 17.31 -7.10 3.53
N ARG A 37 17.15 -8.38 3.28
CA ARG A 37 16.29 -9.26 4.09
C ARG A 37 16.83 -9.40 5.50
N ASP A 38 18.15 -9.58 5.65
CA ASP A 38 18.80 -9.61 6.94
C ASP A 38 18.70 -8.26 7.64
N TRP A 39 18.90 -7.16 6.93
CA TRP A 39 18.68 -5.82 7.47
C TRP A 39 17.24 -5.65 8.00
N VAL A 40 16.20 -6.10 7.28
CA VAL A 40 14.80 -6.04 7.75
C VAL A 40 14.63 -6.86 9.04
N ARG A 41 15.27 -8.04 9.15
CA ARG A 41 15.23 -8.87 10.37
C ARG A 41 15.94 -8.19 11.54
N ASP A 42 17.09 -7.57 11.27
CA ASP A 42 17.92 -6.91 12.29
C ASP A 42 17.28 -5.63 12.85
N LEU A 43 16.40 -4.98 12.09
CA LEU A 43 15.65 -3.80 12.55
C LEU A 43 14.76 -4.08 13.76
N ARG A 44 14.30 -5.33 13.94
CA ARG A 44 13.42 -5.77 15.05
C ARG A 44 12.23 -4.84 15.26
N VAL A 45 11.62 -4.41 14.14
CA VAL A 45 10.45 -3.52 14.18
C VAL A 45 9.21 -4.28 14.63
N ASP A 46 8.35 -3.63 15.39
CA ASP A 46 7.08 -4.20 15.86
C ASP A 46 6.09 -4.35 14.72
N VAL A 47 6.11 -3.41 13.77
CA VAL A 47 5.23 -3.39 12.59
C VAL A 47 6.00 -2.81 11.40
N ALA A 48 5.76 -3.36 10.22
CA ALA A 48 6.24 -2.78 8.96
C ALA A 48 5.05 -2.18 8.18
N VAL A 49 5.30 -1.08 7.48
CA VAL A 49 4.27 -0.38 6.69
C VAL A 49 4.61 -0.43 5.22
N VAL A 50 3.60 -0.68 4.40
CA VAL A 50 3.69 -0.64 2.95
C VAL A 50 2.72 0.40 2.40
N VAL A 51 3.22 1.26 1.53
CA VAL A 51 2.39 2.18 0.74
C VAL A 51 2.91 2.18 -0.69
N ALA A 52 2.08 1.76 -1.64
CA ALA A 52 2.39 1.77 -3.07
C ALA A 52 3.72 1.07 -3.44
N TYR A 53 4.07 -0.03 -2.79
CA TYR A 53 5.33 -0.74 -3.04
C TYR A 53 5.39 -1.42 -4.41
N GLY A 54 4.25 -1.84 -4.95
CA GLY A 54 4.14 -2.42 -6.29
C GLY A 54 4.76 -3.80 -6.48
N ARG A 55 5.18 -4.47 -5.38
CA ARG A 55 5.74 -5.83 -5.38
C ARG A 55 5.25 -6.62 -4.18
N LEU A 56 5.33 -7.94 -4.26
CA LEU A 56 5.00 -8.80 -3.12
C LEU A 56 6.16 -8.80 -2.10
N VAL A 57 5.79 -8.72 -0.84
CA VAL A 57 6.70 -9.02 0.28
C VAL A 57 6.87 -10.54 0.34
N PRO A 58 8.11 -11.07 0.37
CA PRO A 58 8.34 -12.51 0.50
C PRO A 58 7.71 -13.12 1.75
N ALA A 59 7.19 -14.34 1.65
CA ALA A 59 6.48 -15.02 2.74
C ALA A 59 7.30 -15.12 4.03
N ASP A 60 8.61 -15.33 3.91
CA ASP A 60 9.53 -15.41 5.04
C ASP A 60 9.79 -14.06 5.75
N LEU A 61 9.42 -12.94 5.12
CA LEU A 61 9.46 -11.62 5.73
C LEU A 61 8.11 -11.19 6.32
N LEU A 62 6.98 -11.78 5.89
CA LEU A 62 5.64 -11.36 6.33
C LEU A 62 5.45 -11.45 7.85
N ASN A 63 6.11 -12.41 8.49
CA ASN A 63 5.99 -12.65 9.93
C ASN A 63 7.21 -12.19 10.74
N VAL A 64 8.12 -11.40 10.14
CA VAL A 64 9.29 -10.87 10.84
C VAL A 64 8.88 -9.80 11.87
N PRO A 65 8.05 -8.79 11.54
CA PRO A 65 7.51 -7.90 12.56
C PRO A 65 6.44 -8.62 13.41
N GLU A 66 6.36 -8.31 14.70
CA GLU A 66 5.38 -8.90 15.62
C GLU A 66 3.93 -8.71 15.16
N HIS A 67 3.61 -7.49 14.74
CA HIS A 67 2.28 -7.13 14.20
C HIS A 67 2.18 -7.31 12.68
N GLY A 68 3.21 -7.88 12.04
CA GLY A 68 3.26 -8.12 10.60
C GLY A 68 3.44 -6.84 9.78
N TRP A 69 3.00 -6.90 8.54
CA TRP A 69 3.08 -5.81 7.57
C TRP A 69 1.70 -5.24 7.33
N LEU A 70 1.54 -3.93 7.53
CA LEU A 70 0.31 -3.20 7.25
C LEU A 70 0.44 -2.45 5.93
N ASN A 71 -0.55 -2.59 5.06
CA ASN A 71 -0.60 -1.85 3.80
C ASN A 71 -1.73 -0.82 3.85
N LEU A 72 -1.40 0.40 3.43
CA LEU A 72 -2.40 1.41 3.09
C LEU A 72 -2.79 1.23 1.63
N HIS A 73 -4.00 0.72 1.41
CA HIS A 73 -4.56 0.44 0.09
C HIS A 73 -5.67 1.42 -0.26
N PHE A 74 -5.67 1.92 -1.47
CA PHE A 74 -6.57 3.00 -1.87
C PHE A 74 -7.86 2.46 -2.53
N SER A 75 -8.55 1.58 -1.80
CA SER A 75 -9.92 1.16 -2.08
C SER A 75 -10.63 0.72 -0.81
N LEU A 76 -11.93 0.47 -0.91
CA LEU A 76 -12.74 -0.16 0.13
C LEU A 76 -12.68 -1.69 -0.06
N LEU A 77 -11.60 -2.32 0.41
CA LEU A 77 -11.45 -3.77 0.35
C LEU A 77 -12.70 -4.48 0.92
N PRO A 78 -13.16 -5.57 0.27
CA PRO A 78 -12.50 -6.38 -0.75
C PRO A 78 -12.62 -5.87 -2.19
N ALA A 79 -13.25 -4.72 -2.44
CA ALA A 79 -13.30 -4.16 -3.78
C ALA A 79 -11.94 -3.64 -4.24
N TRP A 80 -11.61 -3.87 -5.51
CA TRP A 80 -10.42 -3.35 -6.18
C TRP A 80 -9.09 -3.81 -5.56
N ARG A 81 -8.95 -5.11 -5.25
CA ARG A 81 -7.65 -5.72 -4.91
C ARG A 81 -6.68 -5.59 -6.07
N GLY A 82 -5.46 -5.14 -5.84
CA GLY A 82 -4.41 -5.06 -6.86
C GLY A 82 -3.77 -3.70 -7.02
N ALA A 83 -3.14 -3.48 -8.17
CA ALA A 83 -2.14 -2.42 -8.34
C ALA A 83 -2.70 -1.05 -8.75
N ALA A 84 -3.95 -0.94 -9.25
CA ALA A 84 -4.52 0.29 -9.78
C ALA A 84 -5.95 0.59 -9.25
N PRO A 85 -6.21 0.50 -7.93
CA PRO A 85 -7.56 0.62 -7.38
C PRO A 85 -8.22 1.97 -7.68
N VAL A 86 -7.50 3.08 -7.51
CA VAL A 86 -8.04 4.43 -7.75
C VAL A 86 -8.43 4.64 -9.22
N GLN A 87 -7.56 4.22 -10.13
CA GLN A 87 -7.81 4.33 -11.55
C GLN A 87 -9.03 3.48 -11.98
N ARG A 88 -9.13 2.26 -11.42
CA ARG A 88 -10.25 1.35 -11.74
C ARG A 88 -11.58 1.88 -11.17
N ALA A 89 -11.58 2.45 -9.99
CA ALA A 89 -12.78 3.09 -9.42
C ALA A 89 -13.27 4.27 -10.29
N VAL A 90 -12.35 5.13 -10.77
CA VAL A 90 -12.70 6.24 -11.68
C VAL A 90 -13.22 5.73 -13.02
N ILE A 91 -12.57 4.73 -13.65
CA ILE A 91 -13.02 4.13 -14.91
C ILE A 91 -14.38 3.46 -14.76
N ALA A 92 -14.64 2.83 -13.62
CA ALA A 92 -15.92 2.18 -13.35
C ALA A 92 -17.06 3.18 -13.07
N GLY A 93 -16.76 4.48 -12.91
CA GLY A 93 -17.76 5.50 -12.58
C GLY A 93 -18.31 5.36 -11.16
N GLU A 94 -17.51 4.91 -10.23
CA GLU A 94 -17.91 4.82 -8.83
C GLU A 94 -18.17 6.21 -8.25
N ASP A 95 -19.22 6.35 -7.44
CA ASP A 95 -19.53 7.60 -6.73
C ASP A 95 -18.74 7.72 -5.42
N VAL A 96 -18.33 6.58 -4.85
CA VAL A 96 -17.62 6.48 -3.57
C VAL A 96 -16.53 5.44 -3.66
N THR A 97 -15.37 5.79 -3.15
CA THR A 97 -14.25 4.87 -2.92
C THR A 97 -13.67 5.09 -1.53
N GLY A 98 -12.42 4.75 -1.28
CA GLY A 98 -11.81 4.99 0.02
C GLY A 98 -10.39 4.46 0.13
N ALA A 99 -9.95 4.35 1.37
CA ALA A 99 -8.69 3.69 1.70
C ALA A 99 -8.87 2.73 2.87
N CYS A 100 -8.09 1.67 2.87
CA CYS A 100 -8.05 0.68 3.95
C CYS A 100 -6.63 0.51 4.47
N VAL A 101 -6.50 0.28 5.78
CA VAL A 101 -5.30 -0.30 6.39
C VAL A 101 -5.59 -1.76 6.67
N PHE A 102 -4.83 -2.65 6.06
CA PHE A 102 -5.01 -4.09 6.21
C PHE A 102 -3.67 -4.79 6.42
N ARG A 103 -3.68 -6.00 7.00
CA ARG A 103 -2.49 -6.83 7.17
C ARG A 103 -2.17 -7.57 5.88
N LEU A 104 -0.90 -7.54 5.45
CA LEU A 104 -0.45 -8.33 4.31
C LEU A 104 -0.42 -9.82 4.64
N GLU A 105 -0.82 -10.60 3.65
CA GLU A 105 -0.73 -12.05 3.58
C GLU A 105 -0.13 -12.48 2.23
N GLU A 106 -0.02 -13.77 1.97
CA GLU A 106 0.51 -14.26 0.69
C GLU A 106 -0.40 -13.96 -0.50
N GLY A 107 -1.72 -13.82 -0.26
CA GLY A 107 -2.70 -13.47 -1.29
C GLY A 107 -2.64 -12.00 -1.70
N LEU A 108 -3.11 -11.71 -2.91
CA LEU A 108 -3.17 -10.35 -3.43
C LEU A 108 -4.23 -9.54 -2.67
N ASP A 109 -3.80 -8.71 -1.73
CA ASP A 109 -4.61 -7.82 -0.92
C ASP A 109 -5.79 -8.52 -0.20
N THR A 110 -5.60 -9.79 0.20
CA THR A 110 -6.64 -10.64 0.82
C THR A 110 -6.70 -10.54 2.33
N GLY A 111 -5.67 -10.01 2.96
CA GLY A 111 -5.54 -10.00 4.41
C GLY A 111 -6.60 -9.17 5.14
N PRO A 112 -6.76 -9.38 6.45
CA PRO A 112 -7.83 -8.76 7.23
C PRO A 112 -7.61 -7.26 7.41
N VAL A 113 -8.71 -6.49 7.43
CA VAL A 113 -8.74 -5.03 7.44
C VAL A 113 -8.88 -4.49 8.86
N TYR A 114 -7.98 -3.60 9.25
CA TYR A 114 -8.01 -2.91 10.56
C TYR A 114 -8.90 -1.67 10.55
N ALA A 115 -8.83 -0.89 9.48
CA ALA A 115 -9.54 0.38 9.39
C ALA A 115 -9.87 0.75 7.95
N ARG A 116 -10.94 1.53 7.77
CA ARG A 116 -11.39 2.06 6.49
C ARG A 116 -11.74 3.53 6.61
N LEU A 117 -11.56 4.28 5.53
CA LEU A 117 -12.18 5.58 5.32
C LEU A 117 -12.86 5.60 3.96
N THR A 118 -13.91 6.38 3.84
CA THR A 118 -14.63 6.62 2.58
C THR A 118 -14.26 7.99 2.02
N GLU A 119 -14.22 8.08 0.68
CA GLU A 119 -13.98 9.33 -0.06
C GLU A 119 -14.93 9.38 -1.26
N ALA A 120 -15.55 10.52 -1.48
CA ALA A 120 -16.40 10.74 -2.63
C ALA A 120 -15.56 10.88 -3.91
N VAL A 121 -15.99 10.22 -4.98
CA VAL A 121 -15.45 10.44 -6.32
C VAL A 121 -16.25 11.55 -6.99
N ARG A 122 -15.63 12.69 -7.28
CA ARG A 122 -16.30 13.84 -7.86
C ARG A 122 -16.41 13.68 -9.38
N PRO A 123 -17.44 14.20 -10.02
CA PRO A 123 -17.63 14.05 -11.48
C PRO A 123 -16.45 14.57 -12.34
N THR A 124 -15.67 15.48 -11.79
CA THR A 124 -14.52 16.10 -12.50
C THR A 124 -13.17 15.55 -12.03
N ASP A 125 -13.16 14.57 -11.11
CA ASP A 125 -11.91 14.02 -10.62
C ASP A 125 -11.16 13.27 -11.72
N THR A 126 -9.90 13.57 -11.86
CA THR A 126 -8.93 12.62 -12.41
C THR A 126 -8.51 11.62 -11.32
N SER A 127 -7.94 10.50 -11.73
CA SER A 127 -7.36 9.57 -10.74
C SER A 127 -6.22 10.20 -9.93
N GLY A 128 -5.55 11.23 -10.47
CA GLY A 128 -4.54 12.01 -9.74
C GLY A 128 -5.15 12.82 -8.61
N ASP A 129 -6.22 13.57 -8.88
CA ASP A 129 -6.91 14.39 -7.88
C ASP A 129 -7.44 13.54 -6.73
N LEU A 130 -8.06 12.40 -7.06
CA LEU A 130 -8.58 11.45 -6.08
C LEU A 130 -7.47 10.82 -5.25
N LEU A 131 -6.37 10.41 -5.90
CA LEU A 131 -5.21 9.81 -5.21
C LEU A 131 -4.57 10.79 -4.22
N GLU A 132 -4.45 12.07 -4.56
CA GLU A 132 -3.90 13.09 -3.67
C GLU A 132 -4.74 13.22 -2.38
N ARG A 133 -6.08 13.25 -2.51
CA ARG A 133 -6.98 13.30 -1.36
C ARG A 133 -6.91 12.04 -0.51
N LEU A 134 -6.92 10.87 -1.16
CA LEU A 134 -6.80 9.58 -0.48
C LEU A 134 -5.45 9.42 0.23
N ALA A 135 -4.36 9.91 -0.37
CA ALA A 135 -3.03 9.85 0.26
C ALA A 135 -2.98 10.71 1.53
N ALA A 136 -3.53 11.93 1.47
CA ALA A 136 -3.57 12.82 2.63
C ALA A 136 -4.42 12.25 3.78
N ALA A 137 -5.65 11.81 3.47
CA ALA A 137 -6.55 11.23 4.47
C ALA A 137 -6.06 9.86 4.97
N GLY A 138 -5.52 9.04 4.07
CA GLY A 138 -4.97 7.72 4.37
C GLY A 138 -3.75 7.75 5.29
N ALA A 139 -2.92 8.79 5.21
CA ALA A 139 -1.81 8.97 6.14
C ALA A 139 -2.31 9.11 7.58
N GLY A 140 -3.36 9.89 7.81
CA GLY A 140 -4.01 10.01 9.11
C GLY A 140 -4.62 8.71 9.59
N LEU A 141 -5.33 7.99 8.71
CA LEU A 141 -5.90 6.67 9.00
C LEU A 141 -4.80 5.68 9.43
N LEU A 142 -3.69 5.65 8.69
CA LEU A 142 -2.56 4.77 8.97
C LEU A 142 -1.96 5.05 10.34
N LEU A 143 -1.67 6.31 10.67
CA LEU A 143 -1.09 6.68 11.96
C LEU A 143 -2.00 6.31 13.13
N THR A 144 -3.31 6.57 13.01
CA THR A 144 -4.30 6.18 14.04
C THR A 144 -4.35 4.65 14.19
N THR A 145 -4.34 3.92 13.07
CA THR A 145 -4.36 2.45 13.07
C THR A 145 -3.10 1.86 13.71
N LEU A 146 -1.93 2.42 13.43
CA LEU A 146 -0.67 1.97 14.04
C LEU A 146 -0.71 2.11 15.57
N GLY A 147 -1.23 3.22 16.10
CA GLY A 147 -1.45 3.39 17.54
C GLY A 147 -2.37 2.33 18.11
N ALA A 148 -3.51 2.08 17.46
CA ALA A 148 -4.51 1.12 17.90
C ALA A 148 -4.03 -0.35 17.81
N VAL A 149 -3.15 -0.66 16.85
CA VAL A 149 -2.49 -1.98 16.77
C VAL A 149 -1.49 -2.14 17.91
N ALA A 150 -0.69 -1.13 18.18
CA ALA A 150 0.33 -1.16 19.22
C ALA A 150 -0.28 -1.31 20.65
N ASP A 151 -1.42 -0.67 20.91
CA ASP A 151 -2.12 -0.77 22.20
C ASP A 151 -3.15 -1.91 22.28
N GLY A 152 -3.34 -2.66 21.17
CA GLY A 152 -4.25 -3.81 21.08
C GLY A 152 -5.75 -3.42 21.11
N SER A 153 -6.09 -2.15 20.89
CA SER A 153 -7.48 -1.66 20.92
C SER A 153 -8.27 -1.96 19.64
N VAL A 154 -7.58 -2.34 18.56
CA VAL A 154 -8.20 -2.71 17.29
C VAL A 154 -7.96 -4.19 16.95
N ARG A 155 -8.97 -4.83 16.38
CA ARG A 155 -8.87 -6.17 15.79
C ARG A 155 -9.19 -6.11 14.31
N PRO A 156 -8.40 -6.81 13.46
CA PRO A 156 -8.65 -6.80 12.04
C PRO A 156 -9.85 -7.68 11.70
N GLU A 157 -10.64 -7.25 10.71
CA GLU A 157 -11.81 -7.96 10.20
C GLU A 157 -11.45 -8.73 8.94
N PRO A 158 -11.78 -10.03 8.82
CA PRO A 158 -11.63 -10.79 7.60
C PRO A 158 -12.41 -10.14 6.44
N GLN A 159 -11.87 -10.24 5.23
CA GLN A 159 -12.58 -9.80 4.04
C GLN A 159 -13.56 -10.87 3.54
N ASP A 160 -14.67 -10.42 2.92
CA ASP A 160 -15.58 -11.32 2.20
C ASP A 160 -15.04 -11.54 0.76
N ASP A 161 -14.44 -12.68 0.52
CA ASP A 161 -13.88 -13.03 -0.79
C ASP A 161 -14.93 -13.11 -1.90
N ALA A 162 -16.19 -13.38 -1.57
CA ALA A 162 -17.27 -13.41 -2.57
C ALA A 162 -17.60 -12.01 -3.13
N ALA A 163 -17.28 -10.95 -2.38
CA ALA A 163 -17.46 -9.57 -2.81
C ALA A 163 -16.18 -8.95 -3.44
N ALA A 164 -15.11 -9.74 -3.60
CA ALA A 164 -13.85 -9.22 -4.09
C ALA A 164 -13.90 -8.87 -5.59
N THR A 165 -13.34 -7.71 -5.95
CA THR A 165 -13.06 -7.31 -7.33
C THR A 165 -11.59 -7.01 -7.51
N LEU A 166 -11.12 -7.01 -8.76
CA LEU A 166 -9.71 -6.86 -9.09
C LEU A 166 -9.42 -5.52 -9.76
N ALA A 167 -8.26 -4.95 -9.43
CA ALA A 167 -7.73 -3.72 -10.00
C ALA A 167 -6.37 -3.96 -10.67
N PRO A 168 -6.32 -4.67 -11.83
CA PRO A 168 -5.08 -4.86 -12.55
C PRO A 168 -4.50 -3.54 -13.03
N LEU A 169 -3.18 -3.50 -13.26
CA LEU A 169 -2.50 -2.37 -13.88
C LEU A 169 -3.20 -1.94 -15.18
N LEU A 170 -3.19 -0.63 -15.44
CA LEU A 170 -3.69 -0.10 -16.70
C LEU A 170 -2.75 -0.48 -17.84
N THR A 171 -3.35 -0.77 -18.97
CA THR A 171 -2.69 -1.02 -20.25
C THR A 171 -3.04 0.08 -21.25
N THR A 172 -2.36 0.12 -22.38
CA THR A 172 -2.73 1.04 -23.48
C THR A 172 -4.15 0.80 -23.99
N ALA A 173 -4.67 -0.42 -23.87
CA ALA A 173 -6.04 -0.75 -24.26
C ALA A 173 -7.10 -0.07 -23.37
N ASP A 174 -6.79 0.19 -22.10
CA ASP A 174 -7.70 0.91 -21.19
C ASP A 174 -7.87 2.40 -21.55
N GLY A 175 -7.02 2.96 -22.41
CA GLY A 175 -7.08 4.34 -22.90
C GLY A 175 -7.67 4.49 -24.30
N LEU A 176 -8.12 3.41 -24.93
CA LEU A 176 -8.81 3.44 -26.22
C LEU A 176 -10.31 3.62 -25.94
N LEU A 177 -10.78 4.86 -26.09
CA LEU A 177 -12.20 5.25 -26.05
C LEU A 177 -12.81 5.10 -27.45
#